data_829d68cad25426c9313a63819cc360ee
#
_entry.id   829d68cad25426c9313a63819cc360ee
#
_cell.length_a   1.000
_cell.length_b   1.000
_cell.length_c   1.000
_cell.angle_alpha   90.00
_cell.angle_beta   90.00
_cell.angle_gamma   90.00
#
_symmetry.space_group_name_H-M   'P 1'
#
loop_
_entity.id
_entity.type
_entity.pdbx_description
1 polymer ?
#
loop_
_entity_poly.entity_id
_entity_poly.type
_entity_poly.pdbx_seq_one_letter_code
_entity_poly.pdbx_strand_id
1 'polypeptide(L)'
;MTVSYTLKVANAKFGGFTKLLFRWKGSIYKLLYREFLVFCLLYSFISILYRCVLNNEQQEVFERLARHCNKFAKLIPMSFVLGFYVTQAFQRWWGQYTSFPLPDNLMMVVSGNVHGTDERGRLLRRTLMRYANLSSVLILRSISTRVRKRFPALEDIVEAGFMTTDELKKLNHLYSDFNKYWMPLAWFANLASQARKEGRVKDDIALRLLMDELNNYRSKCSMLFHYDWISIPLVYTQVVTVAVYSFFMFCLIGRQFVKPEKPDEDKIHLDLYVPIFTLLEFFFYAGWLKVGELIINPFGEDDDDFETNQLIDRNIQVSMLAVDDMHQNIPLLEKDKYWVDKGLSYPSATMKPVFMGSTHDMRILEDDNEEHLPTPKTQMLAINVWPTTHKIKKQKNKSMQQLCLCCRSKCKGESSRLEQSSKSSVPSPLQHHMTIQHVCHDELLGSPETTGQANQEP
;
A
#
# COMPACT_ATOMS: atom_id res chain seq x y z
N MET A 1 -2.57 -3.50 19.15
CA MET A 1 -2.39 -2.17 18.50
C MET A 1 -1.15 -2.24 17.66
N THR A 2 -1.31 -2.01 16.37
CA THR A 2 -0.18 -1.85 15.43
C THR A 2 0.83 -0.86 15.99
N VAL A 3 2.11 -1.19 15.88
CA VAL A 3 3.17 -0.41 16.50
C VAL A 3 3.42 0.87 15.70
N SER A 4 2.88 2.00 16.16
CA SER A 4 3.18 3.30 15.54
C SER A 4 4.42 3.94 16.14
N TYR A 5 5.33 4.39 15.27
CA TYR A 5 6.54 5.14 15.66
C TYR A 5 6.74 6.40 14.80
N THR A 6 5.81 6.72 13.92
CA THR A 6 5.89 7.85 12.97
C THR A 6 6.20 9.18 13.67
N LEU A 7 5.51 9.46 14.79
CA LEU A 7 5.75 10.68 15.56
C LEU A 7 7.18 10.75 16.15
N LYS A 8 7.76 9.60 16.51
CA LYS A 8 9.11 9.54 17.08
C LYS A 8 10.21 9.84 16.07
N VAL A 9 9.90 9.63 14.77
CA VAL A 9 10.81 9.85 13.64
C VAL A 9 10.37 10.97 12.72
N ALA A 10 9.42 11.80 13.17
CA ALA A 10 8.89 12.94 12.39
C ALA A 10 10.00 13.92 11.95
N ASN A 11 11.08 14.03 12.73
CA ASN A 11 12.25 14.83 12.38
C ASN A 11 13.48 13.95 12.30
N ALA A 12 14.27 14.10 11.24
CA ALA A 12 15.56 13.43 11.08
C ALA A 12 16.57 14.04 12.05
N LYS A 13 16.71 13.43 13.22
CA LYS A 13 17.69 13.80 14.26
C LYS A 13 18.69 12.67 14.43
N PHE A 14 19.91 13.01 14.92
CA PHE A 14 20.91 12.01 15.26
C PHE A 14 20.33 10.97 16.23
N GLY A 15 20.49 9.69 15.90
CA GLY A 15 20.00 8.59 16.72
C GLY A 15 18.49 8.37 16.71
N GLY A 16 17.74 8.94 15.77
CA GLY A 16 16.29 8.74 15.66
C GLY A 16 15.89 7.27 15.57
N PHE A 17 16.46 6.51 14.63
CA PHE A 17 16.24 5.08 14.50
C PHE A 17 16.91 4.24 15.59
N THR A 18 18.06 4.69 16.13
CA THR A 18 18.78 3.95 17.16
C THR A 18 17.92 3.72 18.40
N LYS A 19 17.06 4.67 18.75
CA LYS A 19 16.13 4.54 19.88
C LYS A 19 15.06 3.45 19.64
N LEU A 20 14.76 3.11 18.39
CA LEU A 20 13.80 2.07 18.03
C LEU A 20 14.40 0.67 18.23
N LEU A 21 15.75 0.53 18.19
CA LEU A 21 16.42 -0.76 18.42
C LEU A 21 16.17 -1.33 19.82
N PHE A 22 15.89 -0.48 20.82
CA PHE A 22 15.61 -0.92 22.19
C PHE A 22 14.16 -1.26 22.46
N ARG A 23 13.30 -1.26 21.42
CA ARG A 23 11.90 -1.58 21.57
C ARG A 23 11.68 -3.08 21.42
N TRP A 24 10.99 -3.70 22.41
CA TRP A 24 10.68 -5.13 22.37
C TRP A 24 9.41 -5.45 21.57
N LYS A 25 8.32 -4.68 21.78
CA LYS A 25 7.04 -4.90 21.08
C LYS A 25 7.16 -4.52 19.60
N GLY A 26 6.82 -5.43 18.69
CA GLY A 26 7.00 -5.29 17.25
C GLY A 26 8.48 -5.29 16.84
N SER A 27 9.36 -5.95 17.61
CA SER A 27 10.79 -6.01 17.30
C SER A 27 11.16 -7.33 16.64
N ILE A 28 12.21 -7.27 15.82
CA ILE A 28 12.82 -8.46 15.24
C ILE A 28 13.38 -9.41 16.32
N TYR A 29 13.79 -8.88 17.49
CA TYR A 29 14.27 -9.69 18.59
C TYR A 29 13.20 -10.63 19.12
N LYS A 30 11.95 -10.14 19.28
CA LYS A 30 10.80 -10.94 19.70
C LYS A 30 10.48 -12.06 18.70
N LEU A 31 10.68 -11.82 17.41
CA LEU A 31 10.39 -12.79 16.36
C LEU A 31 11.49 -13.84 16.23
N LEU A 32 12.77 -13.43 16.41
CA LEU A 32 13.92 -14.24 16.02
C LEU A 32 14.61 -14.94 17.21
N TYR A 33 14.26 -14.62 18.47
CA TYR A 33 15.04 -15.10 19.63
C TYR A 33 15.11 -16.63 19.73
N ARG A 34 14.07 -17.35 19.34
CA ARG A 34 14.04 -18.82 19.40
C ARG A 34 15.03 -19.44 18.42
N GLU A 35 14.96 -19.04 17.16
CA GLU A 35 15.86 -19.49 16.11
C GLU A 35 17.29 -19.08 16.40
N PHE A 36 17.49 -17.88 16.94
CA PHE A 36 18.80 -17.39 17.35
C PHE A 36 19.41 -18.23 18.46
N LEU A 37 18.62 -18.57 19.50
CA LEU A 37 19.09 -19.45 20.59
C LEU A 37 19.44 -20.85 20.06
N VAL A 38 18.62 -21.42 19.18
CA VAL A 38 18.93 -22.74 18.56
C VAL A 38 20.22 -22.65 17.77
N PHE A 39 20.42 -21.60 16.96
CA PHE A 39 21.64 -21.40 16.21
C PHE A 39 22.88 -21.28 17.13
N CYS A 40 22.79 -20.48 18.21
CA CYS A 40 23.87 -20.33 19.20
C CYS A 40 24.20 -21.66 19.89
N LEU A 41 23.19 -22.43 20.29
CA LEU A 41 23.40 -23.72 20.93
C LEU A 41 24.08 -24.73 20.00
N LEU A 42 23.62 -24.83 18.75
CA LEU A 42 24.23 -25.72 17.76
C LEU A 42 25.66 -25.30 17.43
N TYR A 43 25.90 -24.00 17.26
CA TYR A 43 27.23 -23.47 17.00
C TYR A 43 28.19 -23.78 18.16
N SER A 44 27.76 -23.55 19.41
CA SER A 44 28.53 -23.83 20.62
C SER A 44 28.80 -25.33 20.77
N PHE A 45 27.81 -26.16 20.49
CA PHE A 45 27.96 -27.62 20.54
C PHE A 45 29.04 -28.11 19.57
N ILE A 46 29.01 -27.66 18.31
CA ILE A 46 29.99 -28.01 17.28
C ILE A 46 31.39 -27.48 17.68
N SER A 47 31.46 -26.26 18.24
CA SER A 47 32.73 -25.69 18.73
C SER A 47 33.34 -26.51 19.85
N ILE A 48 32.55 -26.94 20.85
CA ILE A 48 33.00 -27.80 21.95
C ILE A 48 33.41 -29.17 21.41
N LEU A 49 32.63 -29.74 20.50
CA LEU A 49 32.98 -31.02 19.86
C LEU A 49 34.34 -30.95 19.18
N TYR A 50 34.60 -29.93 18.38
CA TYR A 50 35.88 -29.72 17.69
C TYR A 50 37.05 -29.57 18.66
N ARG A 51 36.88 -28.77 19.72
CA ARG A 51 37.99 -28.41 20.65
C ARG A 51 38.28 -29.44 21.70
N CYS A 52 37.26 -30.17 22.21
CA CYS A 52 37.39 -31.00 23.40
C CYS A 52 37.30 -32.51 23.08
N VAL A 53 36.63 -32.90 21.99
CA VAL A 53 36.29 -34.32 21.72
C VAL A 53 37.10 -34.91 20.58
N LEU A 54 37.37 -34.14 19.51
CA LEU A 54 38.04 -34.66 18.31
C LEU A 54 39.52 -34.86 18.53
N ASN A 55 40.06 -35.99 18.06
CA ASN A 55 41.49 -36.31 17.97
C ASN A 55 42.14 -35.49 16.82
N ASN A 56 43.48 -35.34 16.84
CA ASN A 56 44.21 -34.55 15.84
C ASN A 56 43.87 -34.91 14.38
N GLU A 57 43.79 -36.18 14.07
CA GLU A 57 43.42 -36.63 12.71
C GLU A 57 41.98 -36.23 12.32
N GLN A 58 41.03 -36.35 13.26
CA GLN A 58 39.66 -35.93 13.08
C GLN A 58 39.53 -34.42 12.95
N GLN A 59 40.34 -33.65 13.70
CA GLN A 59 40.37 -32.18 13.59
C GLN A 59 40.80 -31.75 12.19
N GLU A 60 41.83 -32.38 11.57
CA GLU A 60 42.23 -32.06 10.22
C GLU A 60 41.11 -32.33 9.15
N VAL A 61 40.35 -33.41 9.34
CA VAL A 61 39.21 -33.71 8.49
C VAL A 61 38.12 -32.64 8.66
N PHE A 62 37.83 -32.29 9.90
CA PHE A 62 36.84 -31.23 10.21
C PHE A 62 37.27 -29.89 9.65
N GLU A 63 38.54 -29.50 9.75
CA GLU A 63 39.07 -28.26 9.19
C GLU A 63 38.94 -28.19 7.68
N ARG A 64 39.21 -29.29 6.98
CA ARG A 64 38.98 -29.41 5.53
C ARG A 64 37.52 -29.22 5.18
N LEU A 65 36.62 -29.88 5.94
CA LEU A 65 35.19 -29.76 5.78
C LEU A 65 34.71 -28.31 6.05
N ALA A 66 35.19 -27.69 7.11
CA ALA A 66 34.85 -26.32 7.45
C ALA A 66 35.25 -25.32 6.35
N ARG A 67 36.47 -25.46 5.81
CA ARG A 67 36.92 -24.65 4.66
C ARG A 67 36.05 -24.86 3.43
N HIS A 68 35.63 -26.10 3.17
CA HIS A 68 34.77 -26.43 2.05
C HIS A 68 33.37 -25.79 2.23
N CYS A 69 32.73 -25.96 3.38
CA CYS A 69 31.44 -25.35 3.72
C CYS A 69 31.49 -23.83 3.61
N ASN A 70 32.57 -23.16 4.05
CA ASN A 70 32.71 -21.73 3.92
C ASN A 70 32.79 -21.23 2.48
N LYS A 71 33.36 -22.02 1.55
CA LYS A 71 33.32 -21.71 0.12
C LYS A 71 31.90 -21.78 -0.43
N PHE A 72 31.15 -22.85 -0.10
CA PHE A 72 29.78 -23.03 -0.57
C PHE A 72 28.85 -21.94 -0.02
N ALA A 73 28.96 -21.57 1.25
CA ALA A 73 28.17 -20.48 1.83
C ALA A 73 28.30 -19.16 1.03
N LYS A 74 29.48 -18.87 0.49
CA LYS A 74 29.73 -17.67 -0.33
C LYS A 74 29.11 -17.71 -1.74
N LEU A 75 28.73 -18.89 -2.24
CA LEU A 75 28.12 -19.03 -3.57
C LEU A 75 26.63 -18.69 -3.58
N ILE A 76 25.96 -18.74 -2.43
CA ILE A 76 24.53 -18.45 -2.34
C ILE A 76 24.33 -16.93 -2.28
N PRO A 77 23.70 -16.29 -3.28
CA PRO A 77 23.49 -14.85 -3.31
C PRO A 77 22.33 -14.43 -2.39
N MET A 78 22.51 -14.57 -1.08
CA MET A 78 21.46 -14.40 -0.07
C MET A 78 20.75 -13.05 -0.14
N SER A 79 21.50 -11.95 -0.27
CA SER A 79 20.94 -10.61 -0.34
C SER A 79 20.05 -10.40 -1.56
N PHE A 80 20.40 -11.00 -2.69
CA PHE A 80 19.60 -10.95 -3.91
C PHE A 80 18.28 -11.71 -3.73
N VAL A 81 18.34 -12.95 -3.28
CA VAL A 81 17.16 -13.82 -3.10
C VAL A 81 16.18 -13.21 -2.08
N LEU A 82 16.68 -12.80 -0.92
CA LEU A 82 15.87 -12.18 0.13
C LEU A 82 15.31 -10.81 -0.30
N GLY A 83 16.09 -10.01 -1.03
CA GLY A 83 15.66 -8.72 -1.53
C GLY A 83 14.40 -8.82 -2.37
N PHE A 84 14.38 -9.71 -3.36
CA PHE A 84 13.19 -9.94 -4.19
C PHE A 84 12.02 -10.50 -3.40
N TYR A 85 12.26 -11.49 -2.53
CA TYR A 85 11.21 -12.12 -1.76
C TYR A 85 10.49 -11.13 -0.84
N VAL A 86 11.26 -10.39 -0.05
CA VAL A 86 10.68 -9.44 0.92
C VAL A 86 10.00 -8.26 0.21
N THR A 87 10.55 -7.81 -0.93
CA THR A 87 9.88 -6.77 -1.75
C THR A 87 8.52 -7.26 -2.24
N GLN A 88 8.43 -8.49 -2.74
CA GLN A 88 7.16 -9.08 -3.18
C GLN A 88 6.16 -9.21 -2.02
N ALA A 89 6.62 -9.67 -0.85
CA ALA A 89 5.79 -9.76 0.35
C ALA A 89 5.29 -8.38 0.80
N PHE A 90 6.16 -7.36 0.76
CA PHE A 90 5.79 -5.97 1.10
C PHE A 90 4.77 -5.38 0.12
N GLN A 91 4.93 -5.59 -1.18
CA GLN A 91 3.96 -5.13 -2.18
C GLN A 91 2.58 -5.78 -1.95
N ARG A 92 2.57 -7.07 -1.60
CA ARG A 92 1.34 -7.76 -1.23
C ARG A 92 0.71 -7.18 0.03
N TRP A 93 1.46 -6.96 1.08
CA TRP A 93 1.01 -6.33 2.33
C TRP A 93 0.39 -4.95 2.08
N TRP A 94 1.07 -4.11 1.27
CA TRP A 94 0.58 -2.79 0.90
C TRP A 94 -0.70 -2.87 0.06
N GLY A 95 -0.76 -3.81 -0.89
CA GLY A 95 -1.95 -4.10 -1.68
C GLY A 95 -3.16 -4.50 -0.83
N GLN A 96 -2.95 -5.34 0.19
CA GLN A 96 -3.98 -5.70 1.16
C GLN A 96 -4.46 -4.49 1.96
N TYR A 97 -3.55 -3.63 2.44
CA TYR A 97 -3.92 -2.41 3.15
C TYR A 97 -4.75 -1.46 2.27
N THR A 98 -4.33 -1.20 1.06
CA THR A 98 -5.05 -0.29 0.14
C THR A 98 -6.38 -0.85 -0.35
N SER A 99 -6.60 -2.16 -0.16
CA SER A 99 -7.86 -2.84 -0.49
C SER A 99 -8.88 -2.86 0.65
N PHE A 100 -8.60 -2.20 1.79
CA PHE A 100 -9.61 -2.07 2.83
C PHE A 100 -10.85 -1.33 2.31
N PRO A 101 -12.07 -1.89 2.52
CA PRO A 101 -13.31 -1.26 2.12
C PRO A 101 -13.68 -0.15 3.12
N LEU A 102 -13.15 1.05 2.87
CA LEU A 102 -13.49 2.24 3.65
C LEU A 102 -14.78 2.85 3.10
N PRO A 103 -15.79 3.13 3.95
CA PRO A 103 -17.08 3.65 3.52
C PRO A 103 -17.07 5.14 3.19
N ASP A 104 -15.92 5.81 3.28
CA ASP A 104 -15.78 7.28 3.25
C ASP A 104 -16.39 7.91 1.98
N ASN A 105 -16.05 7.42 0.80
CA ASN A 105 -16.63 7.93 -0.44
C ASN A 105 -18.13 7.61 -0.53
N LEU A 106 -18.48 6.35 -0.22
CA LEU A 106 -19.87 5.89 -0.33
C LEU A 106 -20.79 6.65 0.62
N MET A 107 -20.37 6.94 1.87
CA MET A 107 -21.18 7.70 2.82
C MET A 107 -21.44 9.14 2.37
N MET A 108 -20.45 9.77 1.71
CA MET A 108 -20.61 11.12 1.17
C MET A 108 -21.62 11.13 0.01
N VAL A 109 -21.52 10.13 -0.87
CA VAL A 109 -22.45 9.98 -2.01
C VAL A 109 -23.87 9.66 -1.52
N VAL A 110 -24.01 8.78 -0.51
CA VAL A 110 -25.33 8.47 0.10
C VAL A 110 -25.92 9.69 0.77
N SER A 111 -25.14 10.42 1.60
CA SER A 111 -25.61 11.60 2.30
C SER A 111 -26.04 12.74 1.35
N GLY A 112 -25.29 12.92 0.24
CA GLY A 112 -25.56 13.97 -0.75
C GLY A 112 -26.68 13.67 -1.74
N ASN A 113 -26.98 12.39 -2.01
CA ASN A 113 -27.92 12.00 -3.09
C ASN A 113 -29.20 11.32 -2.60
N VAL A 114 -29.26 10.85 -1.36
CA VAL A 114 -30.49 10.27 -0.78
C VAL A 114 -31.16 11.28 0.11
N HIS A 115 -32.16 11.98 -0.41
CA HIS A 115 -32.80 13.11 0.23
C HIS A 115 -33.93 12.71 1.19
N GLY A 116 -34.28 13.64 2.06
CA GLY A 116 -35.38 13.56 3.02
C GLY A 116 -34.91 13.65 4.47
N THR A 117 -35.44 14.63 5.20
CA THR A 117 -35.21 14.81 6.65
C THR A 117 -36.20 14.01 7.49
N ASP A 118 -37.19 13.42 6.85
CA ASP A 118 -38.20 12.56 7.48
C ASP A 118 -37.61 11.20 7.87
N GLU A 119 -38.35 10.48 8.72
CA GLU A 119 -37.94 9.18 9.24
C GLU A 119 -37.62 8.18 8.14
N ARG A 120 -38.36 8.20 7.03
CA ARG A 120 -38.13 7.32 5.87
C ARG A 120 -36.80 7.60 5.19
N GLY A 121 -36.49 8.86 4.93
CA GLY A 121 -35.20 9.25 4.34
C GLY A 121 -34.01 8.87 5.22
N ARG A 122 -34.14 9.10 6.55
CA ARG A 122 -33.18 8.70 7.57
C ARG A 122 -32.97 7.18 7.56
N LEU A 123 -34.06 6.42 7.58
CA LEU A 123 -34.02 4.95 7.55
C LEU A 123 -33.30 4.42 6.31
N LEU A 124 -33.60 4.99 5.13
CA LEU A 124 -32.94 4.59 3.88
C LEU A 124 -31.44 4.80 3.93
N ARG A 125 -30.97 5.99 4.29
CA ARG A 125 -29.55 6.30 4.36
C ARG A 125 -28.80 5.42 5.36
N ARG A 126 -29.34 5.26 6.57
CA ARG A 126 -28.76 4.39 7.61
C ARG A 126 -28.69 2.93 7.16
N THR A 127 -29.76 2.44 6.52
CA THR A 127 -29.79 1.05 6.05
C THR A 127 -28.81 0.82 4.92
N LEU A 128 -28.67 1.74 3.97
CA LEU A 128 -27.69 1.67 2.90
C LEU A 128 -26.26 1.55 3.47
N MET A 129 -25.91 2.42 4.39
CA MET A 129 -24.55 2.37 5.01
C MET A 129 -24.37 1.14 5.89
N ARG A 130 -25.41 0.68 6.57
CA ARG A 130 -25.33 -0.55 7.37
C ARG A 130 -25.08 -1.77 6.48
N TYR A 131 -25.71 -1.85 5.29
CA TYR A 131 -25.44 -2.94 4.34
C TYR A 131 -24.01 -2.92 3.82
N ALA A 132 -23.46 -1.76 3.50
CA ALA A 132 -22.06 -1.65 3.12
C ALA A 132 -21.12 -2.12 4.25
N ASN A 133 -21.33 -1.63 5.47
CA ASN A 133 -20.53 -2.04 6.63
C ASN A 133 -20.72 -3.53 6.96
N LEU A 134 -21.93 -4.09 6.84
CA LEU A 134 -22.17 -5.51 7.01
C LEU A 134 -21.36 -6.36 6.03
N SER A 135 -21.29 -5.96 4.75
CA SER A 135 -20.47 -6.64 3.76
C SER A 135 -18.99 -6.66 4.15
N SER A 136 -18.45 -5.53 4.65
CA SER A 136 -17.06 -5.47 5.12
C SER A 136 -16.83 -6.34 6.37
N VAL A 137 -17.79 -6.41 7.28
CA VAL A 137 -17.70 -7.29 8.45
C VAL A 137 -17.69 -8.76 8.04
N LEU A 138 -18.57 -9.16 7.10
CA LEU A 138 -18.65 -10.54 6.60
C LEU A 138 -17.33 -10.96 5.94
N ILE A 139 -16.73 -10.11 5.10
CA ILE A 139 -15.45 -10.45 4.47
C ILE A 139 -14.32 -10.46 5.50
N LEU A 140 -14.22 -9.47 6.37
CA LEU A 140 -13.18 -9.42 7.39
C LEU A 140 -13.30 -10.59 8.39
N ARG A 141 -14.53 -11.04 8.71
CA ARG A 141 -14.75 -12.23 9.52
C ARG A 141 -14.22 -13.51 8.86
N SER A 142 -14.20 -13.56 7.54
CA SER A 142 -13.69 -14.75 6.83
C SER A 142 -12.16 -14.77 6.71
N ILE A 143 -11.48 -13.61 6.78
CA ILE A 143 -10.04 -13.51 6.56
C ILE A 143 -9.24 -13.13 7.81
N SER A 144 -9.86 -12.48 8.80
CA SER A 144 -9.18 -12.01 10.01
C SER A 144 -9.53 -12.83 11.23
N THR A 145 -8.51 -13.39 11.88
CA THR A 145 -8.65 -14.14 13.13
C THR A 145 -9.22 -13.28 14.27
N ARG A 146 -8.82 -12.01 14.36
CA ARG A 146 -9.32 -11.05 15.36
C ARG A 146 -10.82 -10.78 15.19
N VAL A 147 -11.29 -10.60 13.95
CA VAL A 147 -12.70 -10.38 13.66
C VAL A 147 -13.51 -11.67 13.87
N ARG A 148 -12.94 -12.82 13.50
CA ARG A 148 -13.56 -14.12 13.75
C ARG A 148 -13.74 -14.41 15.25
N LYS A 149 -12.79 -13.99 16.08
CA LYS A 149 -12.91 -14.10 17.56
C LYS A 149 -13.93 -13.13 18.14
N ARG A 150 -14.09 -11.95 17.54
CA ARG A 150 -15.12 -10.97 17.94
C ARG A 150 -16.52 -11.42 17.57
N PHE A 151 -16.68 -12.02 16.39
CA PHE A 151 -17.96 -12.49 15.84
C PHE A 151 -17.86 -13.97 15.47
N PRO A 152 -17.79 -14.89 16.44
CA PRO A 152 -17.71 -16.34 16.21
C PRO A 152 -18.94 -16.87 15.48
N ALA A 153 -20.13 -16.42 15.82
CA ALA A 153 -21.40 -16.75 15.16
C ALA A 153 -21.92 -15.58 14.30
N LEU A 154 -22.94 -15.80 13.49
CA LEU A 154 -23.61 -14.73 12.74
C LEU A 154 -24.57 -13.94 13.63
N GLU A 155 -25.07 -14.56 14.65
CA GLU A 155 -25.92 -14.01 15.70
C GLU A 155 -25.21 -12.85 16.44
N ASP A 156 -23.89 -12.95 16.65
CA ASP A 156 -23.08 -11.89 17.26
C ASP A 156 -23.06 -10.61 16.41
N ILE A 157 -23.16 -10.77 15.09
CA ILE A 157 -23.26 -9.63 14.15
C ILE A 157 -24.63 -8.95 14.29
N VAL A 158 -25.68 -9.73 14.59
CA VAL A 158 -27.03 -9.19 14.86
C VAL A 158 -27.03 -8.44 16.18
N GLU A 159 -26.45 -9.02 17.25
CA GLU A 159 -26.33 -8.39 18.56
C GLU A 159 -25.53 -7.07 18.49
N ALA A 160 -24.47 -7.06 17.69
CA ALA A 160 -23.68 -5.84 17.42
C ALA A 160 -24.40 -4.79 16.54
N GLY A 161 -25.59 -5.07 16.02
CA GLY A 161 -26.41 -4.11 15.27
C GLY A 161 -26.03 -3.92 13.81
N PHE A 162 -25.14 -4.75 13.23
CA PHE A 162 -24.82 -4.70 11.81
C PHE A 162 -25.89 -5.36 10.93
N MET A 163 -26.66 -6.30 11.49
CA MET A 163 -27.68 -7.06 10.77
C MET A 163 -28.93 -7.23 11.63
N THR A 164 -30.09 -7.30 11.03
CA THR A 164 -31.34 -7.64 11.73
C THR A 164 -31.57 -9.15 11.72
N THR A 165 -32.45 -9.64 12.60
CA THR A 165 -32.81 -11.07 12.69
C THR A 165 -33.46 -11.58 11.39
N ASP A 166 -34.23 -10.73 10.70
CA ASP A 166 -34.88 -11.12 9.42
C ASP A 166 -33.87 -11.15 8.27
N GLU A 167 -32.88 -10.27 8.29
CA GLU A 167 -31.76 -10.30 7.33
C GLU A 167 -30.91 -11.55 7.55
N LEU A 168 -30.67 -11.96 8.81
CA LEU A 168 -29.99 -13.20 9.12
C LEU A 168 -30.76 -14.42 8.58
N LYS A 169 -32.10 -14.47 8.77
CA LYS A 169 -32.93 -15.53 8.17
C LYS A 169 -32.77 -15.59 6.66
N LYS A 170 -32.80 -14.43 5.96
CA LYS A 170 -32.59 -14.35 4.51
C LYS A 170 -31.20 -14.79 4.10
N LEU A 171 -30.18 -14.40 4.86
CA LEU A 171 -28.80 -14.81 4.60
C LEU A 171 -28.62 -16.33 4.73
N ASN A 172 -29.26 -16.94 5.74
CA ASN A 172 -29.21 -18.39 5.97
C ASN A 172 -30.07 -19.16 4.95
N HIS A 173 -31.22 -18.62 4.55
CA HIS A 173 -32.11 -19.26 3.59
C HIS A 173 -31.51 -19.35 2.19
N LEU A 174 -30.68 -18.38 1.79
CA LEU A 174 -29.98 -18.45 0.51
C LEU A 174 -28.93 -19.57 0.57
N TYR A 175 -29.17 -20.65 -0.14
CA TYR A 175 -28.17 -21.71 -0.27
C TYR A 175 -27.04 -21.25 -1.21
N SER A 176 -25.81 -21.29 -0.72
CA SER A 176 -24.60 -21.07 -1.51
C SER A 176 -23.41 -21.64 -0.76
N ASP A 177 -22.56 -22.41 -1.42
CA ASP A 177 -21.31 -22.94 -0.90
C ASP A 177 -20.21 -21.86 -0.81
N PHE A 178 -20.44 -20.74 -1.50
CA PHE A 178 -19.48 -19.62 -1.54
C PHE A 178 -19.78 -18.55 -0.49
N ASN A 179 -18.76 -17.75 -0.20
CA ASN A 179 -18.88 -16.65 0.74
C ASN A 179 -19.95 -15.65 0.32
N LYS A 180 -20.85 -15.31 1.23
CA LYS A 180 -22.04 -14.48 0.99
C LYS A 180 -21.83 -12.98 1.25
N TYR A 181 -20.58 -12.49 1.35
CA TYR A 181 -20.31 -11.07 1.63
C TYR A 181 -20.90 -10.11 0.60
N TRP A 182 -21.17 -10.58 -0.61
CA TRP A 182 -21.77 -9.80 -1.68
C TRP A 182 -23.28 -9.55 -1.48
N MET A 183 -23.94 -10.36 -0.67
CA MET A 183 -25.41 -10.32 -0.52
C MET A 183 -25.93 -8.99 0.05
N PRO A 184 -25.33 -8.39 1.11
CA PRO A 184 -25.75 -7.08 1.58
C PRO A 184 -25.56 -5.97 0.53
N LEU A 185 -24.58 -6.09 -0.36
CA LEU A 185 -24.38 -5.14 -1.45
C LEU A 185 -25.48 -5.25 -2.53
N ALA A 186 -25.98 -6.45 -2.77
CA ALA A 186 -27.16 -6.64 -3.62
C ALA A 186 -28.42 -6.02 -2.97
N TRP A 187 -28.57 -6.14 -1.64
CA TRP A 187 -29.65 -5.44 -0.94
C TRP A 187 -29.51 -3.92 -1.00
N PHE A 188 -28.28 -3.41 -0.90
CA PHE A 188 -27.99 -1.99 -1.10
C PHE A 188 -28.46 -1.52 -2.48
N ALA A 189 -28.07 -2.22 -3.55
CA ALA A 189 -28.41 -1.85 -4.92
C ALA A 189 -29.94 -1.83 -5.15
N ASN A 190 -30.64 -2.83 -4.63
CA ASN A 190 -32.11 -2.91 -4.71
C ASN A 190 -32.76 -1.77 -3.91
N LEU A 191 -32.27 -1.49 -2.71
CA LEU A 191 -32.78 -0.40 -1.86
C LEU A 191 -32.52 0.98 -2.47
N ALA A 192 -31.36 1.21 -3.09
CA ALA A 192 -31.07 2.45 -3.80
C ALA A 192 -32.00 2.64 -5.03
N SER A 193 -32.27 1.55 -5.78
CA SER A 193 -33.25 1.58 -6.87
C SER A 193 -34.67 1.85 -6.40
N GLN A 194 -35.04 1.32 -5.23
CA GLN A 194 -36.31 1.63 -4.58
C GLN A 194 -36.37 3.10 -4.14
N ALA A 195 -35.32 3.62 -3.53
CA ALA A 195 -35.23 5.03 -3.13
C ALA A 195 -35.36 5.98 -4.33
N ARG A 196 -34.88 5.58 -5.52
CA ARG A 196 -35.10 6.31 -6.77
C ARG A 196 -36.57 6.33 -7.18
N LYS A 197 -37.25 5.17 -7.10
CA LYS A 197 -38.71 5.09 -7.38
C LYS A 197 -39.55 5.88 -6.39
N GLU A 198 -39.14 5.97 -5.13
CA GLU A 198 -39.76 6.79 -4.08
C GLU A 198 -39.48 8.30 -4.24
N GLY A 199 -38.68 8.71 -5.24
CA GLY A 199 -38.30 10.10 -5.47
C GLY A 199 -37.26 10.63 -4.45
N ARG A 200 -36.65 9.78 -3.65
CA ARG A 200 -35.59 10.15 -2.69
C ARG A 200 -34.23 10.36 -3.33
N VAL A 201 -34.00 9.76 -4.50
CA VAL A 201 -32.86 10.02 -5.36
C VAL A 201 -33.38 10.85 -6.54
N LYS A 202 -32.76 12.00 -6.80
CA LYS A 202 -33.29 13.03 -7.70
C LYS A 202 -33.43 12.54 -9.15
N ASP A 203 -32.38 11.89 -9.66
CA ASP A 203 -32.29 11.50 -11.05
C ASP A 203 -31.48 10.20 -11.23
N ASP A 204 -31.38 9.72 -12.46
CA ASP A 204 -30.69 8.47 -12.79
C ASP A 204 -29.17 8.65 -12.76
N ILE A 205 -28.66 9.88 -12.88
CA ILE A 205 -27.22 10.19 -12.73
C ILE A 205 -26.81 10.01 -11.28
N ALA A 206 -27.61 10.50 -10.34
CA ALA A 206 -27.38 10.30 -8.91
C ALA A 206 -27.46 8.82 -8.51
N LEU A 207 -28.42 8.07 -9.08
CA LEU A 207 -28.49 6.61 -8.89
C LEU A 207 -27.24 5.91 -9.45
N ARG A 208 -26.79 6.29 -10.64
CA ARG A 208 -25.57 5.75 -11.25
C ARG A 208 -24.36 6.02 -10.37
N LEU A 209 -24.20 7.23 -9.83
CA LEU A 209 -23.11 7.57 -8.91
C LEU A 209 -23.13 6.68 -7.67
N LEU A 210 -24.32 6.43 -7.08
CA LEU A 210 -24.48 5.48 -5.97
C LEU A 210 -24.03 4.07 -6.34
N MET A 211 -24.35 3.59 -7.53
CA MET A 211 -23.97 2.27 -8.01
C MET A 211 -22.48 2.17 -8.33
N ASP A 212 -21.88 3.21 -8.89
CA ASP A 212 -20.47 3.26 -9.21
C ASP A 212 -19.64 3.22 -7.91
N GLU A 213 -19.99 4.00 -6.88
CA GLU A 213 -19.31 3.96 -5.59
C GLU A 213 -19.57 2.65 -4.83
N LEU A 214 -20.75 2.07 -4.94
CA LEU A 214 -21.02 0.73 -4.42
C LEU A 214 -20.12 -0.32 -5.07
N ASN A 215 -19.93 -0.25 -6.40
CA ASN A 215 -19.05 -1.17 -7.11
C ASN A 215 -17.58 -0.97 -6.76
N ASN A 216 -17.13 0.26 -6.54
CA ASN A 216 -15.80 0.55 -6.02
C ASN A 216 -15.60 -0.10 -4.64
N TYR A 217 -16.58 0.06 -3.76
CA TYR A 217 -16.58 -0.55 -2.43
C TYR A 217 -16.57 -2.08 -2.51
N ARG A 218 -17.43 -2.66 -3.37
CA ARG A 218 -17.48 -4.11 -3.63
C ARG A 218 -16.15 -4.63 -4.17
N SER A 219 -15.51 -3.88 -5.07
CA SER A 219 -14.19 -4.23 -5.60
C SER A 219 -13.15 -4.36 -4.49
N LYS A 220 -13.15 -3.45 -3.51
CA LYS A 220 -12.27 -3.54 -2.34
C LYS A 220 -12.51 -4.81 -1.52
N CYS A 221 -13.78 -5.13 -1.22
CA CYS A 221 -14.13 -6.38 -0.54
C CYS A 221 -13.66 -7.61 -1.33
N SER A 222 -13.87 -7.61 -2.65
CA SER A 222 -13.45 -8.71 -3.53
C SER A 222 -11.94 -8.86 -3.56
N MET A 223 -11.18 -7.76 -3.61
CA MET A 223 -9.71 -7.80 -3.59
C MET A 223 -9.17 -8.42 -2.31
N LEU A 224 -9.75 -8.11 -1.14
CA LEU A 224 -9.36 -8.76 0.12
C LEU A 224 -9.57 -10.27 0.06
N PHE A 225 -10.72 -10.71 -0.49
CA PHE A 225 -11.01 -12.13 -0.68
C PHE A 225 -10.00 -12.81 -1.63
N HIS A 226 -9.64 -12.15 -2.73
CA HIS A 226 -8.64 -12.66 -3.66
C HIS A 226 -7.25 -12.76 -3.03
N TYR A 227 -6.85 -11.79 -2.21
CA TYR A 227 -5.59 -11.88 -1.49
C TYR A 227 -5.54 -13.05 -0.50
N ASP A 228 -6.65 -13.38 0.14
CA ASP A 228 -6.73 -14.53 1.05
C ASP A 228 -6.70 -15.85 0.27
N TRP A 229 -7.49 -15.93 -0.81
CA TRP A 229 -7.59 -17.15 -1.63
C TRP A 229 -6.30 -17.45 -2.40
N ILE A 230 -5.67 -16.42 -2.99
CA ILE A 230 -4.45 -16.57 -3.79
C ILE A 230 -3.24 -16.13 -2.95
N SER A 231 -2.53 -17.08 -2.39
CA SER A 231 -1.27 -16.85 -1.69
C SER A 231 -0.09 -16.72 -2.66
N ILE A 232 1.06 -16.29 -2.14
CA ILE A 232 2.34 -16.42 -2.87
C ILE A 232 2.58 -17.91 -3.12
N PRO A 233 2.98 -18.32 -4.34
CA PRO A 233 3.23 -19.74 -4.64
C PRO A 233 4.18 -20.37 -3.63
N LEU A 234 3.77 -21.54 -3.08
CA LEU A 234 4.53 -22.22 -2.03
C LEU A 234 5.97 -22.52 -2.47
N VAL A 235 6.16 -22.91 -3.73
CA VAL A 235 7.49 -23.20 -4.29
C VAL A 235 8.44 -22.00 -4.14
N TYR A 236 7.94 -20.78 -4.37
CA TYR A 236 8.75 -19.56 -4.24
C TYR A 236 9.21 -19.35 -2.79
N THR A 237 8.30 -19.49 -1.83
CA THR A 237 8.62 -19.42 -0.40
C THR A 237 9.57 -20.53 0.03
N GLN A 238 9.37 -21.76 -0.47
CA GLN A 238 10.23 -22.90 -0.15
C GLN A 238 11.66 -22.70 -0.64
N VAL A 239 11.85 -22.23 -1.88
CA VAL A 239 13.20 -21.98 -2.43
C VAL A 239 13.97 -20.98 -1.58
N VAL A 240 13.33 -19.87 -1.19
CA VAL A 240 13.96 -18.85 -0.34
C VAL A 240 14.29 -19.41 1.04
N THR A 241 13.35 -20.14 1.65
CA THR A 241 13.54 -20.76 2.96
C THR A 241 14.67 -21.78 2.94
N VAL A 242 14.71 -22.66 1.93
CA VAL A 242 15.80 -23.63 1.75
C VAL A 242 17.16 -22.93 1.57
N ALA A 243 17.20 -21.83 0.79
CA ALA A 243 18.43 -21.07 0.60
C ALA A 243 18.96 -20.50 1.94
N VAL A 244 18.07 -19.89 2.76
CA VAL A 244 18.45 -19.31 4.06
C VAL A 244 18.90 -20.39 5.05
N TYR A 245 18.13 -21.45 5.22
CA TYR A 245 18.47 -22.50 6.18
C TYR A 245 19.71 -23.29 5.76
N SER A 246 19.87 -23.60 4.46
CA SER A 246 21.09 -24.26 3.98
C SER A 246 22.34 -23.38 4.15
N PHE A 247 22.21 -22.07 3.90
CA PHE A 247 23.28 -21.12 4.17
C PHE A 247 23.72 -21.17 5.65
N PHE A 248 22.79 -21.11 6.60
CA PHE A 248 23.15 -21.17 8.02
C PHE A 248 23.63 -22.54 8.46
N MET A 249 23.15 -23.63 7.86
CA MET A 249 23.69 -24.97 8.08
C MET A 249 25.17 -25.03 7.67
N PHE A 250 25.53 -24.46 6.50
CA PHE A 250 26.94 -24.35 6.12
C PHE A 250 27.74 -23.39 7.01
N CYS A 251 27.12 -22.32 7.52
CA CYS A 251 27.77 -21.40 8.44
C CYS A 251 28.07 -22.04 9.82
N LEU A 252 27.20 -22.94 10.31
CA LEU A 252 27.45 -23.66 11.57
C LEU A 252 28.76 -24.42 11.55
N ILE A 253 29.15 -24.99 10.42
CA ILE A 253 30.39 -25.76 10.24
C ILE A 253 31.50 -24.84 9.71
N GLY A 254 31.22 -24.08 8.64
CA GLY A 254 32.22 -23.34 7.88
C GLY A 254 32.74 -22.06 8.56
N ARG A 255 32.02 -21.55 9.55
CA ARG A 255 32.40 -20.36 10.33
C ARG A 255 32.96 -20.69 11.72
N GLN A 256 33.27 -21.98 11.97
CA GLN A 256 33.98 -22.36 13.18
C GLN A 256 35.44 -21.83 13.13
N PHE A 257 35.95 -21.43 14.27
CA PHE A 257 37.34 -21.05 14.40
C PHE A 257 38.21 -22.29 14.41
N VAL A 258 38.83 -22.58 13.27
CA VAL A 258 39.70 -23.72 13.04
C VAL A 258 41.15 -23.27 12.87
N LYS A 259 42.11 -24.15 13.08
CA LYS A 259 43.56 -23.89 12.92
C LYS A 259 43.85 -23.50 11.46
N PRO A 260 44.71 -22.49 11.22
CA PRO A 260 45.12 -22.10 9.88
C PRO A 260 46.01 -23.17 9.24
N GLU A 261 45.87 -23.35 7.95
CA GLU A 261 46.63 -24.35 7.16
C GLU A 261 48.11 -23.97 7.03
N LYS A 262 48.44 -22.67 7.05
CA LYS A 262 49.80 -22.14 7.05
C LYS A 262 49.85 -21.03 8.10
N PRO A 263 50.86 -21.05 8.98
CA PRO A 263 51.11 -19.91 9.88
C PRO A 263 51.68 -18.78 9.00
N ASP A 264 50.81 -17.88 8.52
CA ASP A 264 51.23 -16.59 7.98
C ASP A 264 51.70 -15.73 9.18
N GLU A 265 52.97 -15.40 9.24
CA GLU A 265 53.57 -14.66 10.33
C GLU A 265 53.01 -13.25 10.55
N ASP A 266 52.30 -12.70 9.52
CA ASP A 266 51.75 -11.34 9.55
C ASP A 266 50.23 -11.25 9.85
N LYS A 267 49.52 -12.35 10.02
CA LYS A 267 48.09 -12.33 10.32
C LYS A 267 47.86 -12.72 11.78
N ILE A 268 47.44 -11.75 12.57
CA ILE A 268 46.94 -11.97 13.93
C ILE A 268 45.66 -12.82 13.80
N HIS A 269 45.78 -14.14 13.98
CA HIS A 269 44.63 -15.04 14.09
C HIS A 269 43.98 -14.83 15.46
N LEU A 270 43.04 -13.89 15.51
CA LEU A 270 42.23 -13.66 16.69
C LEU A 270 41.23 -14.79 16.84
N ASP A 271 41.47 -15.71 17.75
CA ASP A 271 40.48 -16.76 18.10
C ASP A 271 39.38 -16.13 18.96
N LEU A 272 38.36 -15.65 18.29
CA LEU A 272 37.14 -15.17 18.94
C LEU A 272 36.24 -16.37 19.25
N TYR A 273 36.18 -16.77 20.51
CA TYR A 273 35.28 -17.84 20.97
C TYR A 273 33.82 -17.59 20.57
N VAL A 274 33.41 -16.34 20.45
CA VAL A 274 32.09 -15.91 20.05
C VAL A 274 32.12 -15.38 18.61
N PRO A 275 31.40 -15.99 17.68
CA PRO A 275 31.40 -15.60 16.26
C PRO A 275 30.50 -14.38 15.98
N ILE A 276 30.91 -13.20 16.49
CA ILE A 276 30.10 -11.97 16.44
C ILE A 276 29.61 -11.65 15.02
N PHE A 277 30.49 -11.77 14.02
CA PHE A 277 30.13 -11.48 12.62
C PHE A 277 29.09 -12.45 12.07
N THR A 278 29.20 -13.73 12.40
CA THR A 278 28.22 -14.76 11.97
C THR A 278 26.88 -14.56 12.68
N LEU A 279 26.89 -14.13 13.94
CA LEU A 279 25.65 -13.77 14.67
C LEU A 279 24.99 -12.55 14.07
N LEU A 280 25.74 -11.54 13.63
CA LEU A 280 25.20 -10.39 12.89
C LEU A 280 24.64 -10.80 11.52
N GLU A 281 25.36 -11.67 10.76
CA GLU A 281 24.82 -12.22 9.51
C GLU A 281 23.49 -12.98 9.76
N PHE A 282 23.39 -13.70 10.89
CA PHE A 282 22.17 -14.37 11.27
C PHE A 282 21.03 -13.38 11.48
N PHE A 283 21.23 -12.32 12.24
CA PHE A 283 20.22 -11.29 12.44
C PHE A 283 19.79 -10.64 11.13
N PHE A 284 20.72 -10.39 10.20
CA PHE A 284 20.38 -9.80 8.91
C PHE A 284 19.54 -10.75 8.06
N TYR A 285 20.01 -11.93 7.76
CA TYR A 285 19.37 -12.80 6.78
C TYR A 285 18.17 -13.57 7.35
N ALA A 286 18.31 -14.17 8.52
CA ALA A 286 17.16 -14.81 9.18
C ALA A 286 16.10 -13.79 9.60
N GLY A 287 16.53 -12.62 10.07
CA GLY A 287 15.64 -11.51 10.37
C GLY A 287 14.90 -11.00 9.12
N TRP A 288 15.60 -10.88 8.00
CA TRP A 288 14.98 -10.44 6.75
C TRP A 288 13.95 -11.45 6.23
N LEU A 289 14.26 -12.76 6.34
CA LEU A 289 13.29 -13.82 6.05
C LEU A 289 12.06 -13.71 6.97
N LYS A 290 12.25 -13.49 8.28
CA LYS A 290 11.17 -13.34 9.27
C LYS A 290 10.29 -12.11 9.00
N VAL A 291 10.84 -11.01 8.51
CA VAL A 291 10.05 -9.87 8.07
C VAL A 291 9.11 -10.28 6.93
N GLY A 292 9.62 -11.01 5.93
CA GLY A 292 8.79 -11.54 4.85
C GLY A 292 7.68 -12.45 5.35
N GLU A 293 7.98 -13.35 6.30
CA GLU A 293 7.02 -14.28 6.91
C GLU A 293 5.91 -13.52 7.67
N LEU A 294 6.28 -12.48 8.44
CA LEU A 294 5.35 -11.66 9.22
C LEU A 294 4.33 -10.92 8.33
N ILE A 295 4.81 -10.27 7.26
CA ILE A 295 3.97 -9.39 6.44
C ILE A 295 3.13 -10.11 5.37
N ILE A 296 3.31 -11.42 5.17
CA ILE A 296 2.52 -12.21 4.19
C ILE A 296 1.04 -12.21 4.54
N ASN A 297 0.70 -12.38 5.83
CA ASN A 297 -0.69 -12.40 6.30
C ASN A 297 -0.90 -11.39 7.44
N PRO A 298 -1.24 -10.13 7.13
CA PRO A 298 -1.41 -9.07 8.12
C PRO A 298 -2.78 -9.08 8.83
N PHE A 299 -3.61 -10.13 8.64
CA PHE A 299 -4.94 -10.28 9.27
C PHE A 299 -4.92 -11.20 10.49
N GLY A 300 -3.74 -11.57 10.97
CA GLY A 300 -3.51 -12.38 12.15
C GLY A 300 -3.60 -11.61 13.46
N GLU A 301 -2.77 -12.01 14.44
CA GLU A 301 -2.74 -11.44 15.79
C GLU A 301 -1.36 -10.88 16.19
N ASP A 302 -0.42 -10.83 15.26
CA ASP A 302 0.90 -10.31 15.53
C ASP A 302 0.89 -8.81 15.85
N ASP A 303 1.99 -8.31 16.41
CA ASP A 303 2.08 -6.93 16.90
C ASP A 303 1.93 -5.90 15.78
N ASP A 304 2.31 -6.24 14.54
CA ASP A 304 2.28 -5.34 13.36
C ASP A 304 1.10 -5.63 12.41
N ASP A 305 0.22 -6.58 12.76
CA ASP A 305 -0.98 -6.88 12.01
C ASP A 305 -2.01 -5.75 12.06
N PHE A 306 -2.88 -5.68 11.06
CA PHE A 306 -3.89 -4.64 10.92
C PHE A 306 -4.91 -4.69 12.07
N GLU A 307 -5.26 -3.51 12.58
CA GLU A 307 -6.29 -3.34 13.63
C GLU A 307 -7.70 -3.38 13.03
N THR A 308 -8.08 -4.55 12.53
CA THR A 308 -9.34 -4.77 11.81
C THR A 308 -10.58 -4.42 12.63
N ASN A 309 -10.60 -4.73 13.93
CA ASN A 309 -11.71 -4.40 14.80
C ASN A 309 -11.90 -2.89 14.99
N GLN A 310 -10.79 -2.14 15.14
CA GLN A 310 -10.84 -0.68 15.24
C GLN A 310 -11.34 -0.05 13.94
N LEU A 311 -10.94 -0.62 12.79
CA LEU A 311 -11.43 -0.15 11.48
C LEU A 311 -12.94 -0.39 11.33
N ILE A 312 -13.46 -1.55 11.76
CA ILE A 312 -14.89 -1.85 11.75
C ILE A 312 -15.65 -0.81 12.60
N ASP A 313 -15.18 -0.56 13.83
CA ASP A 313 -15.84 0.39 14.74
C ASP A 313 -15.81 1.81 14.20
N ARG A 314 -14.65 2.24 13.67
CA ARG A 314 -14.52 3.55 12.99
C ARG A 314 -15.46 3.65 11.81
N ASN A 315 -15.51 2.65 10.95
CA ASN A 315 -16.28 2.68 9.72
C ASN A 315 -17.77 2.80 9.98
N ILE A 316 -18.32 2.01 10.90
CA ILE A 316 -19.75 2.13 11.23
C ILE A 316 -20.07 3.47 11.90
N GLN A 317 -19.26 3.90 12.86
CA GLN A 317 -19.50 5.14 13.57
C GLN A 317 -19.45 6.34 12.63
N VAL A 318 -18.38 6.50 11.85
CA VAL A 318 -18.21 7.66 10.96
C VAL A 318 -19.26 7.66 9.85
N SER A 319 -19.58 6.50 9.27
CA SER A 319 -20.60 6.43 8.23
C SER A 319 -22.00 6.76 8.75
N MET A 320 -22.35 6.37 9.99
CA MET A 320 -23.62 6.75 10.60
C MET A 320 -23.70 8.25 10.91
N LEU A 321 -22.63 8.84 11.46
CA LEU A 321 -22.56 10.30 11.66
C LEU A 321 -22.74 11.07 10.35
N ALA A 322 -22.08 10.62 9.27
CA ALA A 322 -22.13 11.31 7.98
C ALA A 322 -23.54 11.29 7.33
N VAL A 323 -24.27 10.18 7.45
CA VAL A 323 -25.57 10.01 6.78
C VAL A 323 -26.77 10.37 7.67
N ASP A 324 -26.56 10.61 8.95
CA ASP A 324 -27.59 10.93 9.93
C ASP A 324 -27.38 12.35 10.51
N ASP A 325 -26.41 12.50 11.42
CA ASP A 325 -26.22 13.75 12.16
C ASP A 325 -25.75 14.91 11.25
N MET A 326 -24.92 14.61 10.25
CA MET A 326 -24.40 15.62 9.32
C MET A 326 -25.29 15.84 8.10
N HIS A 327 -26.31 14.99 7.88
CA HIS A 327 -27.20 15.12 6.71
C HIS A 327 -27.99 16.44 6.80
N GLN A 328 -27.77 17.33 5.84
CA GLN A 328 -28.36 18.69 5.77
C GLN A 328 -28.03 19.60 6.98
N ASN A 329 -27.15 19.18 7.87
CA ASN A 329 -26.66 20.02 8.96
C ASN A 329 -25.50 20.88 8.47
N ILE A 330 -25.84 21.95 7.76
CA ILE A 330 -24.88 22.86 7.15
C ILE A 330 -24.71 24.06 8.08
N PRO A 331 -23.48 24.46 8.47
CA PRO A 331 -23.25 25.70 9.20
C PRO A 331 -23.76 26.90 8.43
N LEU A 332 -24.10 27.96 9.16
CA LEU A 332 -24.48 29.21 8.53
C LEU A 332 -23.36 29.71 7.63
N LEU A 333 -23.74 30.15 6.43
CA LEU A 333 -22.80 30.73 5.48
C LEU A 333 -22.37 32.11 5.97
N GLU A 334 -21.11 32.23 6.29
CA GLU A 334 -20.48 33.48 6.71
C GLU A 334 -19.38 33.87 5.75
N LYS A 335 -19.14 35.19 5.64
CA LYS A 335 -17.97 35.67 4.90
C LYS A 335 -16.72 35.27 5.65
N ASP A 336 -15.88 34.52 5.00
CA ASP A 336 -14.60 34.10 5.57
C ASP A 336 -13.63 35.30 5.73
N LYS A 337 -12.57 35.10 6.47
CA LYS A 337 -11.53 36.11 6.70
C LYS A 337 -10.93 36.67 5.40
N TYR A 338 -10.88 35.84 4.35
CA TYR A 338 -10.28 36.19 3.07
C TYR A 338 -11.22 36.90 2.12
N TRP A 339 -12.48 37.11 2.50
CA TRP A 339 -13.46 37.89 1.72
C TRP A 339 -13.00 39.33 1.49
N VAL A 340 -12.43 39.96 2.52
CA VAL A 340 -11.92 41.34 2.49
C VAL A 340 -10.40 41.35 2.47
N ASP A 341 -9.76 40.63 3.39
CA ASP A 341 -8.30 40.55 3.52
C ASP A 341 -7.80 39.28 2.88
N LYS A 342 -7.06 39.43 1.78
CA LYS A 342 -6.51 38.28 0.99
C LYS A 342 -5.18 37.79 1.53
N GLY A 343 -4.67 38.34 2.61
CA GLY A 343 -3.41 37.96 3.23
C GLY A 343 -3.55 36.68 4.08
N LEU A 344 -2.71 35.68 3.82
CA LEU A 344 -2.61 34.50 4.67
C LEU A 344 -1.95 34.89 6.00
N SER A 345 -2.59 34.54 7.13
CA SER A 345 -2.02 34.74 8.46
C SER A 345 -1.25 33.51 8.90
N TYR A 346 0.04 33.69 9.16
CA TYR A 346 0.88 32.66 9.76
C TYR A 346 1.32 33.10 11.15
N PRO A 347 1.44 32.17 12.13
CA PRO A 347 2.16 32.44 13.36
C PRO A 347 3.59 32.88 13.05
N SER A 348 4.09 33.90 13.71
CA SER A 348 5.45 34.45 13.48
C SER A 348 6.55 33.38 13.55
N ALA A 349 6.37 32.39 14.42
CA ALA A 349 7.31 31.28 14.58
C ALA A 349 7.35 30.33 13.37
N THR A 350 6.32 30.32 12.50
CA THR A 350 6.20 29.42 11.34
C THR A 350 6.25 30.16 10.00
N MET A 351 6.38 31.50 10.04
CA MET A 351 6.47 32.32 8.84
C MET A 351 7.76 32.01 8.09
N LYS A 352 7.60 31.41 6.92
CA LYS A 352 8.71 31.12 5.99
C LYS A 352 8.46 31.86 4.69
N PRO A 353 9.50 32.20 3.94
CA PRO A 353 9.32 32.71 2.58
C PRO A 353 8.56 31.70 1.73
N VAL A 354 7.70 32.20 0.85
CA VAL A 354 6.91 31.36 -0.03
C VAL A 354 7.84 30.63 -1.00
N PHE A 355 7.63 29.34 -1.15
CA PHE A 355 8.37 28.56 -2.13
C PHE A 355 7.89 28.92 -3.54
N MET A 356 8.75 29.55 -4.32
CA MET A 356 8.49 29.99 -5.70
C MET A 356 9.00 29.01 -6.76
N GLY A 357 9.64 27.94 -6.34
CA GLY A 357 10.30 26.96 -7.19
C GLY A 357 11.78 26.84 -6.88
N SER A 358 12.37 25.67 -7.09
CA SER A 358 13.77 25.39 -6.76
C SER A 358 14.76 26.22 -7.60
N THR A 359 14.35 26.71 -8.74
CA THR A 359 15.17 27.52 -9.66
C THR A 359 14.85 29.01 -9.60
N HIS A 360 13.87 29.43 -8.76
CA HIS A 360 13.45 30.83 -8.68
C HIS A 360 14.60 31.79 -8.35
N ASP A 361 15.44 31.38 -7.41
CA ASP A 361 16.60 32.19 -6.93
C ASP A 361 17.89 31.84 -7.70
N MET A 362 17.81 31.07 -8.78
CA MET A 362 18.97 30.73 -9.61
C MET A 362 19.41 31.97 -10.37
N ARG A 363 20.65 32.39 -10.12
CA ARG A 363 21.26 33.46 -10.90
C ARG A 363 21.64 32.94 -12.28
N ILE A 364 21.03 33.47 -13.32
CA ILE A 364 21.44 33.26 -14.67
C ILE A 364 22.62 34.21 -14.88
N LEU A 365 23.82 33.65 -15.09
CA LEU A 365 24.98 34.43 -15.51
C LEU A 365 24.70 34.87 -16.94
N GLU A 366 24.29 36.12 -17.12
CA GLU A 366 24.34 36.77 -18.42
C GLU A 366 25.80 36.98 -18.77
N ASP A 367 26.16 36.64 -19.99
CA ASP A 367 27.53 36.76 -20.56
C ASP A 367 28.13 38.14 -20.26
N ASP A 368 29.37 38.12 -19.84
CA ASP A 368 30.21 39.23 -19.45
C ASP A 368 30.12 40.43 -20.42
N ASN A 369 29.32 41.44 -20.09
CA ASN A 369 29.57 42.82 -20.58
C ASN A 369 28.67 43.89 -19.97
N GLU A 370 28.11 43.76 -18.77
CA GLU A 370 27.61 44.93 -18.04
C GLU A 370 27.58 44.71 -16.53
N GLU A 371 28.43 45.42 -15.81
CA GLU A 371 28.39 45.57 -14.35
C GLU A 371 27.11 46.31 -13.94
N HIS A 372 26.12 45.56 -13.42
CA HIS A 372 25.11 46.10 -12.54
C HIS A 372 24.88 45.17 -11.35
N LEU A 373 25.53 45.52 -10.23
CA LEU A 373 25.26 44.95 -8.93
C LEU A 373 23.86 45.38 -8.45
N PRO A 374 22.88 44.47 -8.24
CA PRO A 374 21.67 44.85 -7.57
C PRO A 374 21.87 44.81 -6.06
N THR A 375 21.73 45.95 -5.43
CA THR A 375 21.63 46.11 -3.98
C THR A 375 20.44 45.30 -3.43
N PRO A 376 20.61 44.59 -2.28
CA PRO A 376 19.49 43.87 -1.67
C PRO A 376 18.52 44.85 -1.02
N LYS A 377 17.40 45.11 -1.66
CA LYS A 377 16.25 45.76 -1.03
C LYS A 377 15.47 44.71 -0.27
N THR A 378 15.65 44.68 1.04
CA THR A 378 14.73 44.01 1.96
C THR A 378 13.41 44.79 1.95
N GLN A 379 12.51 44.41 1.06
CA GLN A 379 11.13 44.87 1.12
C GLN A 379 10.25 43.72 1.63
N MET A 380 9.59 43.94 2.78
CA MET A 380 8.48 43.10 3.18
C MET A 380 7.38 43.19 2.11
N LEU A 381 7.28 42.17 1.27
CA LEU A 381 6.20 42.03 0.31
C LEU A 381 5.01 41.37 1.00
N ALA A 382 3.95 42.14 1.20
CA ALA A 382 2.63 41.59 1.41
C ALA A 382 2.26 40.76 0.17
N ILE A 383 2.16 39.46 0.32
CA ILE A 383 1.86 38.54 -0.77
C ILE A 383 0.38 38.64 -1.07
N ASN A 384 0.02 39.35 -2.14
CA ASN A 384 -1.32 39.30 -2.72
C ASN A 384 -1.49 38.02 -3.51
N VAL A 385 -2.15 37.00 -2.94
CA VAL A 385 -2.33 35.66 -3.52
C VAL A 385 -3.40 35.62 -4.63
N TRP A 386 -4.12 36.73 -4.86
CA TRP A 386 -5.18 36.75 -5.90
C TRP A 386 -4.97 37.92 -6.85
N PRO A 387 -5.09 37.72 -8.18
CA PRO A 387 -5.03 38.81 -9.12
C PRO A 387 -6.25 39.69 -8.94
N THR A 388 -6.01 40.93 -8.56
CA THR A 388 -7.04 41.99 -8.59
C THR A 388 -7.47 42.15 -10.05
N THR A 389 -8.77 42.00 -10.30
CA THR A 389 -9.37 42.39 -11.57
C THR A 389 -9.27 43.91 -11.71
N HIS A 390 -8.11 44.43 -12.10
CA HIS A 390 -8.01 45.79 -12.58
C HIS A 390 -8.55 45.84 -14.01
N LYS A 391 -9.50 46.73 -14.23
CA LYS A 391 -9.99 47.14 -15.56
C LYS A 391 -8.79 47.44 -16.44
N ILE A 392 -8.54 46.60 -17.42
CA ILE A 392 -7.50 46.80 -18.43
C ILE A 392 -7.90 47.97 -19.25
N LYS A 393 -7.28 49.14 -19.01
CA LYS A 393 -7.23 50.20 -19.98
C LYS A 393 -6.44 49.67 -21.20
N LYS A 394 -7.13 49.61 -22.35
CA LYS A 394 -6.51 49.24 -23.64
C LYS A 394 -5.34 50.18 -23.94
N GLN A 395 -4.13 49.76 -23.62
CA GLN A 395 -2.92 50.36 -24.14
C GLN A 395 -2.50 49.57 -25.36
N LYS A 396 -2.61 50.18 -26.51
CA LYS A 396 -2.19 49.64 -27.81
C LYS A 396 -0.69 49.39 -27.77
N ASN A 397 -0.26 48.18 -27.56
CA ASN A 397 1.15 47.82 -27.75
C ASN A 397 1.43 47.48 -29.21
N LYS A 398 2.24 48.32 -29.86
CA LYS A 398 2.73 48.17 -31.23
C LYS A 398 3.80 47.05 -31.39
N SER A 399 4.11 46.27 -30.38
CA SER A 399 5.22 45.27 -30.42
C SER A 399 4.80 43.86 -30.78
N MET A 400 3.51 43.57 -30.93
CA MET A 400 3.06 42.19 -31.26
C MET A 400 2.86 41.90 -32.73
N GLN A 401 3.15 42.91 -33.62
CA GLN A 401 3.07 42.71 -35.07
C GLN A 401 4.40 42.25 -35.72
N GLN A 402 5.49 42.23 -34.98
CA GLN A 402 6.80 41.83 -35.51
C GLN A 402 7.13 40.34 -35.33
N LEU A 403 6.43 39.64 -34.46
CA LEU A 403 6.64 38.19 -34.22
C LEU A 403 5.83 37.27 -35.15
N CYS A 404 4.86 37.80 -35.89
CA CYS A 404 4.08 37.01 -36.85
C CYS A 404 4.67 36.94 -38.27
N LEU A 405 5.75 37.66 -38.56
CA LEU A 405 6.35 37.70 -39.92
C LEU A 405 7.46 36.68 -40.16
N CYS A 406 8.00 36.05 -39.11
CA CYS A 406 9.04 35.02 -39.27
C CYS A 406 8.52 33.58 -39.50
N CYS A 407 7.22 33.32 -39.32
CA CYS A 407 6.66 31.98 -39.58
C CYS A 407 6.02 31.79 -40.98
N ARG A 408 6.12 32.82 -41.88
CA ARG A 408 5.44 32.77 -43.18
C ARG A 408 6.32 32.44 -44.38
N SER A 409 7.58 32.05 -44.18
CA SER A 409 8.53 31.80 -45.29
C SER A 409 8.99 30.35 -45.46
N LYS A 410 8.38 29.36 -44.78
CA LYS A 410 8.79 27.96 -44.96
C LYS A 410 7.64 26.95 -45.12
N CYS A 411 6.52 27.34 -45.72
CA CYS A 411 5.54 26.36 -46.20
C CYS A 411 4.90 26.89 -47.48
N LYS A 412 5.61 26.80 -48.58
CA LYS A 412 5.05 26.77 -49.94
C LYS A 412 5.58 25.50 -50.60
N GLY A 413 4.73 24.54 -50.73
CA GLY A 413 5.01 23.31 -51.47
C GLY A 413 4.00 22.23 -51.11
N GLU A 414 3.11 22.05 -52.06
CA GLU A 414 2.12 20.96 -52.21
C GLU A 414 0.70 21.20 -51.72
N SER A 415 -0.03 21.76 -52.66
CA SER A 415 -1.48 21.73 -52.78
C SER A 415 -1.88 20.50 -53.62
N SER A 416 -2.80 19.68 -53.13
CA SER A 416 -4.00 19.31 -53.90
C SER A 416 -4.70 18.05 -53.37
N ARG A 417 -6.03 18.17 -53.27
CA ARG A 417 -7.07 17.11 -53.15
C ARG A 417 -7.26 16.53 -51.74
N LEU A 418 -8.36 16.66 -51.10
CA LEU A 418 -9.75 16.42 -51.45
C LEU A 418 -10.67 17.04 -50.39
N GLU A 419 -11.71 17.69 -50.86
CA GLU A 419 -12.88 18.14 -50.10
C GLU A 419 -13.76 16.96 -49.63
N GLN A 420 -14.52 17.32 -48.60
CA GLN A 420 -15.81 16.76 -48.14
C GLN A 420 -15.78 15.75 -47.00
N SER A 421 -16.24 16.18 -45.88
CA SER A 421 -17.50 15.80 -45.23
C SER A 421 -17.54 16.04 -43.73
N SER A 422 -18.35 16.98 -43.33
CA SER A 422 -19.29 17.07 -42.20
C SER A 422 -18.89 16.76 -40.75
N LYS A 423 -19.01 17.84 -39.96
CA LYS A 423 -19.77 18.03 -38.72
C LYS A 423 -19.43 17.19 -37.50
N SER A 424 -19.10 17.98 -36.46
CA SER A 424 -19.47 17.90 -35.04
C SER A 424 -18.71 16.92 -34.16
N SER A 425 -17.96 17.43 -33.24
CA SER A 425 -18.20 17.47 -31.80
C SER A 425 -16.92 17.76 -31.01
N VAL A 426 -17.08 18.61 -30.03
CA VAL A 426 -16.07 19.09 -29.09
C VAL A 426 -15.64 17.96 -28.15
N PRO A 427 -14.37 17.72 -27.83
CA PRO A 427 -13.96 16.85 -26.73
C PRO A 427 -13.61 17.66 -25.47
N SER A 428 -14.13 17.18 -24.35
CA SER A 428 -13.77 17.57 -22.97
C SER A 428 -12.41 17.03 -22.56
N PRO A 429 -11.76 17.59 -21.52
CA PRO A 429 -10.36 17.30 -21.21
C PRO A 429 -10.15 16.10 -20.30
N LEU A 430 -9.19 15.31 -20.69
CA LEU A 430 -8.15 14.50 -20.01
C LEU A 430 -8.32 14.15 -18.54
N GLN A 431 -8.61 12.91 -18.31
CA GLN A 431 -8.22 12.15 -17.12
C GLN A 431 -6.97 11.31 -17.46
N HIS A 432 -5.89 11.51 -16.69
CA HIS A 432 -4.74 10.62 -16.68
C HIS A 432 -5.09 9.30 -16.00
N HIS A 433 -5.28 8.25 -16.76
CA HIS A 433 -5.23 6.88 -16.26
C HIS A 433 -3.87 6.28 -16.61
N MET A 434 -3.13 5.87 -15.58
CA MET A 434 -2.01 4.95 -15.74
C MET A 434 -2.55 3.59 -16.21
N THR A 435 -2.26 3.26 -17.44
CA THR A 435 -2.54 1.94 -18.00
C THR A 435 -1.38 1.00 -17.69
N ILE A 436 -1.63 0.01 -16.86
CA ILE A 436 -0.76 -1.17 -16.72
C ILE A 436 -1.01 -2.04 -17.94
N GLN A 437 -0.02 -2.17 -18.80
CA GLN A 437 -0.03 -3.11 -19.92
C GLN A 437 0.00 -4.55 -19.40
N HIS A 438 -1.09 -5.28 -19.60
CA HIS A 438 -1.10 -6.73 -19.62
C HIS A 438 -0.60 -7.17 -21.00
N VAL A 439 0.59 -7.75 -21.03
CA VAL A 439 1.07 -8.52 -22.18
C VAL A 439 0.37 -9.89 -22.13
N CYS A 440 -0.62 -10.09 -22.98
CA CYS A 440 -1.12 -11.42 -23.32
C CYS A 440 -0.21 -12.02 -24.38
N HIS A 441 0.48 -13.09 -24.06
CA HIS A 441 1.04 -14.01 -25.04
C HIS A 441 -0.07 -14.94 -25.50
N ASP A 442 -0.61 -14.71 -26.69
CA ASP A 442 -1.27 -15.72 -27.51
C ASP A 442 -0.20 -16.27 -28.45
N GLU A 443 0.10 -17.56 -28.29
CA GLU A 443 0.50 -18.40 -29.41
C GLU A 443 0.49 -19.89 -29.02
N LEU A 444 -0.14 -20.68 -29.90
CA LEU A 444 0.01 -22.11 -30.14
C LEU A 444 -0.88 -23.07 -29.34
N LEU A 445 -2.03 -23.37 -29.95
CA LEU A 445 -2.59 -24.73 -29.94
C LEU A 445 -3.13 -25.05 -31.33
N GLY A 446 -2.33 -25.81 -32.07
CA GLY A 446 -2.77 -26.54 -33.23
C GLY A 446 -3.54 -27.79 -32.78
N SER A 447 -4.68 -27.99 -33.41
CA SER A 447 -5.46 -29.23 -33.36
C SER A 447 -4.76 -30.40 -34.08
N PRO A 448 -4.99 -31.62 -33.65
CA PRO A 448 -5.17 -32.71 -34.63
C PRO A 448 -6.51 -33.44 -34.47
N GLU A 449 -7.01 -33.79 -35.63
CA GLU A 449 -8.21 -34.56 -35.92
C GLU A 449 -8.18 -36.01 -35.36
N THR A 450 -9.40 -36.42 -35.02
CA THR A 450 -10.08 -37.72 -35.09
C THR A 450 -9.33 -38.98 -35.56
N THR A 451 -9.49 -40.05 -34.78
CA THR A 451 -10.01 -41.42 -35.13
C THR A 451 -9.96 -42.27 -33.87
N GLY A 452 -11.01 -42.83 -33.30
CA GLY A 452 -11.79 -43.94 -33.78
C GLY A 452 -11.64 -45.15 -32.85
N GLN A 453 -12.77 -45.68 -32.29
CA GLN A 453 -13.02 -47.05 -31.80
C GLN A 453 -12.56 -47.45 -30.36
N ALA A 454 -13.50 -47.56 -29.43
CA ALA A 454 -14.29 -48.75 -29.04
C ALA A 454 -13.44 -49.84 -28.31
N ASN A 455 -13.74 -50.12 -27.02
CA ASN A 455 -14.30 -51.34 -26.46
C ASN A 455 -14.00 -51.50 -24.97
N GLN A 456 -15.10 -51.65 -24.24
CA GLN A 456 -15.41 -52.71 -23.24
C GLN A 456 -14.55 -52.88 -21.99
N GLU A 457 -15.29 -52.75 -20.94
CA GLU A 457 -15.17 -53.27 -19.57
C GLU A 457 -14.57 -54.72 -19.44
N PRO A 458 -14.22 -55.18 -18.23
CA PRO A 458 -15.04 -55.11 -17.03
C PRO A 458 -14.41 -54.28 -15.87
#